data_2352595aa8a9415f515711c8fe84bcc0
#
_entry.id   2352595aa8a9415f515711c8fe84bcc0
#
_cell.length_a   1.000
_cell.length_b   1.000
_cell.length_c   1.000
_cell.angle_alpha   90.00
_cell.angle_beta   90.00
_cell.angle_gamma   90.00
#
_symmetry.space_group_name_H-M   'P 1'
#
loop_
_entity.id
_entity.type
_entity.pdbx_description
1 polymer ?
#
loop_
_entity_poly.entity_id
_entity_poly.type
_entity_poly.pdbx_seq_one_letter_code
_entity_poly.pdbx_strand_id
1 'polypeptide(L)'
;MPSAQTTSRCCPSFIRNLMEQSWPVLRGGLFQLEAETAHQVTLRGLKIAKRLGMLGWLPPLAEAAPLTVAGLRFPNRVGLAAGLDKAGECVDGFGAMGFGHVEIGTLTPRAQPGNPRPRLFRLVEQEAIINRMGFNNPGIIEGRANASDRTFPGILGVNIGKNFDTPNEKAAEDYLLGLRGAWDWADYVTVNLSSPNTKGLRDLQQEESCRALIRTLHAEQKVLAQQHQRHVPVFIKISPDLEPDHRQGLARLFVIEKLEGVIATNTTLSRENTEGARHSTEAGGLSGAPLREKATAFVASLAKELDGALPIIGAGGIMSGSDAAAKLQAGAALVQLYTGFIYRGPALVRECVESCAVQAEAT
;
A
#
# COMPACT_ATOMS: atom_id res chain seq x y z
N MET A 1 42.42 34.47 -9.32
CA MET A 1 41.75 33.16 -9.24
C MET A 1 41.20 32.99 -7.83
N PRO A 2 39.90 33.01 -7.58
CA PRO A 2 39.33 32.68 -6.27
C PRO A 2 39.09 31.16 -6.24
N SER A 3 39.61 30.51 -5.21
CA SER A 3 39.44 29.11 -4.87
C SER A 3 37.97 28.79 -4.64
N ALA A 4 37.45 27.83 -5.40
CA ALA A 4 36.16 27.24 -5.17
C ALA A 4 36.14 26.55 -3.78
N GLN A 5 35.38 27.09 -2.86
CA GLN A 5 35.06 26.43 -1.61
C GLN A 5 34.17 25.22 -1.94
N THR A 6 34.75 24.04 -1.88
CA THR A 6 34.06 22.77 -1.83
C THR A 6 33.26 22.71 -0.53
N THR A 7 32.00 23.10 -0.59
CA THR A 7 31.03 22.77 0.48
C THR A 7 31.00 21.25 0.58
N SER A 8 31.51 20.68 1.66
CA SER A 8 31.42 19.27 1.99
C SER A 8 29.96 18.88 2.05
N ARG A 9 29.43 18.31 0.96
CA ARG A 9 28.12 17.68 0.98
C ARG A 9 28.23 16.52 1.97
N CYS A 10 27.52 16.56 3.08
CA CYS A 10 27.36 15.44 3.99
C CYS A 10 27.06 14.18 3.16
N CYS A 11 27.82 13.10 3.42
CA CYS A 11 27.64 11.86 2.66
C CYS A 11 26.20 11.38 2.82
N PRO A 12 25.44 11.16 1.72
CA PRO A 12 24.03 10.79 1.78
C PRO A 12 23.75 9.52 2.62
N SER A 13 24.71 8.60 2.69
CA SER A 13 24.65 7.42 3.56
C SER A 13 24.68 7.77 5.04
N PHE A 14 25.39 8.82 5.45
CA PHE A 14 25.43 9.28 6.85
C PHE A 14 24.06 9.79 7.31
N ILE A 15 23.38 10.59 6.49
CA ILE A 15 22.05 11.14 6.82
C ILE A 15 21.03 10.02 6.93
N ARG A 16 21.06 9.04 6.01
CA ARG A 16 20.20 7.86 6.10
C ARG A 16 20.43 7.08 7.40
N ASN A 17 21.68 6.79 7.73
CA ASN A 17 22.02 6.07 8.95
C ASN A 17 21.56 6.83 10.20
N LEU A 18 21.74 8.16 10.23
CA LEU A 18 21.28 8.98 11.34
C LEU A 18 19.75 8.91 11.49
N MET A 19 19.00 8.99 10.39
CA MET A 19 17.55 8.87 10.38
C MET A 19 17.09 7.48 10.88
N GLU A 20 17.73 6.41 10.42
CA GLU A 20 17.44 5.05 10.86
C GLU A 20 17.75 4.84 12.35
N GLN A 21 18.90 5.32 12.83
CA GLN A 21 19.31 5.21 14.24
C GLN A 21 18.47 6.08 15.19
N SER A 22 17.98 7.23 14.73
CA SER A 22 17.11 8.11 15.52
C SER A 22 15.66 7.63 15.60
N TRP A 23 15.25 6.69 14.73
CA TRP A 23 13.85 6.24 14.65
C TRP A 23 13.30 5.71 15.99
N PRO A 24 13.99 4.86 16.78
CA PRO A 24 13.45 4.38 18.05
C PRO A 24 13.08 5.51 19.02
N VAL A 25 13.91 6.56 19.09
CA VAL A 25 13.65 7.73 19.94
C VAL A 25 12.46 8.54 19.39
N LEU A 26 12.45 8.82 18.11
CA LEU A 26 11.36 9.54 17.45
C LEU A 26 10.03 8.78 17.58
N ARG A 27 10.04 7.46 17.36
CA ARG A 27 8.89 6.58 17.57
C ARG A 27 8.40 6.64 19.01
N GLY A 28 9.33 6.59 19.99
CA GLY A 28 8.99 6.69 21.41
C GLY A 28 8.19 7.95 21.72
N GLY A 29 8.61 9.10 21.19
CA GLY A 29 7.87 10.37 21.31
C GLY A 29 6.52 10.35 20.58
N LEU A 30 6.48 9.87 19.34
CA LEU A 30 5.25 9.77 18.56
C LEU A 30 4.21 8.82 19.19
N PHE A 31 4.69 7.78 19.88
CA PHE A 31 3.79 6.80 20.52
C PHE A 31 3.16 7.32 21.81
N GLN A 32 3.61 8.44 22.37
CA GLN A 32 2.92 9.14 23.46
C GLN A 32 1.66 9.88 22.95
N LEU A 33 1.61 10.21 21.67
CA LEU A 33 0.45 10.84 21.06
C LEU A 33 -0.62 9.80 20.73
N GLU A 34 -1.88 10.23 20.63
CA GLU A 34 -2.95 9.43 20.04
C GLU A 34 -2.54 8.99 18.61
N ALA A 35 -2.93 7.76 18.21
CA ALA A 35 -2.40 7.12 17.01
C ALA A 35 -2.63 7.91 15.71
N GLU A 36 -3.83 8.47 15.51
CA GLU A 36 -4.15 9.26 14.32
C GLU A 36 -3.46 10.64 14.36
N THR A 37 -3.30 11.22 15.55
CA THR A 37 -2.53 12.46 15.75
C THR A 37 -1.06 12.26 15.40
N ALA A 38 -0.43 11.18 15.88
CA ALA A 38 0.94 10.84 15.53
C ALA A 38 1.14 10.67 14.02
N HIS A 39 0.18 10.02 13.34
CA HIS A 39 0.15 9.90 11.89
C HIS A 39 0.16 11.28 11.21
N GLN A 40 -0.76 12.17 11.61
CA GLN A 40 -0.86 13.51 11.03
C GLN A 40 0.42 14.35 11.26
N VAL A 41 1.01 14.27 12.46
CA VAL A 41 2.26 14.97 12.77
C VAL A 41 3.39 14.45 11.87
N THR A 42 3.49 13.14 11.67
CA THR A 42 4.51 12.55 10.79
C THR A 42 4.35 13.01 9.34
N LEU A 43 3.14 12.96 8.77
CA LEU A 43 2.90 13.43 7.40
C LEU A 43 3.19 14.93 7.25
N ARG A 44 2.80 15.76 8.23
CA ARG A 44 3.15 17.20 8.23
C ARG A 44 4.67 17.40 8.25
N GLY A 45 5.39 16.62 9.04
CA GLY A 45 6.85 16.66 9.06
C GLY A 45 7.48 16.32 7.70
N LEU A 46 6.98 15.30 7.01
CA LEU A 46 7.43 14.94 5.66
C LEU A 46 7.14 16.05 4.63
N LYS A 47 5.97 16.68 4.70
CA LYS A 47 5.62 17.81 3.84
C LYS A 47 6.55 19.01 4.07
N ILE A 48 6.88 19.30 5.31
CA ILE A 48 7.84 20.37 5.66
C ILE A 48 9.24 20.01 5.13
N ALA A 49 9.69 18.77 5.31
CA ALA A 49 10.98 18.32 4.81
C ALA A 49 11.07 18.44 3.27
N LYS A 50 10.01 18.09 2.53
CA LYS A 50 9.92 18.32 1.07
C LYS A 50 10.07 19.80 0.74
N ARG A 51 9.27 20.69 1.37
CA ARG A 51 9.29 22.14 1.14
C ARG A 51 10.65 22.78 1.42
N LEU A 52 11.37 22.28 2.42
CA LEU A 52 12.71 22.76 2.77
C LEU A 52 13.83 22.11 1.93
N GLY A 53 13.50 21.26 0.95
CA GLY A 53 14.48 20.56 0.11
C GLY A 53 15.31 19.49 0.86
N MET A 54 14.93 19.14 2.09
CA MET A 54 15.67 18.18 2.93
C MET A 54 15.65 16.76 2.37
N LEU A 55 14.64 16.41 1.59
CA LEU A 55 14.57 15.08 0.94
C LEU A 55 15.71 14.87 -0.05
N GLY A 56 16.23 15.92 -0.68
CA GLY A 56 17.38 15.86 -1.56
C GLY A 56 18.72 15.55 -0.88
N TRP A 57 18.75 15.50 0.45
CA TRP A 57 19.91 15.07 1.23
C TRP A 57 19.98 13.55 1.39
N LEU A 58 18.86 12.87 1.15
CA LEU A 58 18.81 11.40 1.16
C LEU A 58 19.41 10.87 -0.16
N PRO A 59 20.02 9.67 -0.14
CA PRO A 59 20.49 9.06 -1.36
C PRO A 59 19.34 8.82 -2.33
N PRO A 60 19.59 8.91 -3.64
CA PRO A 60 18.58 8.61 -4.64
C PRO A 60 18.08 7.17 -4.48
N LEU A 61 16.88 6.92 -4.99
CA LEU A 61 16.32 5.57 -5.03
C LEU A 61 17.26 4.66 -5.85
N ALA A 62 17.83 3.66 -5.17
CA ALA A 62 18.70 2.68 -5.81
C ALA A 62 17.87 1.58 -6.47
N GLU A 63 18.28 1.14 -7.66
CA GLU A 63 17.77 -0.09 -8.24
C GLU A 63 18.37 -1.30 -7.52
N ALA A 64 17.49 -2.19 -7.04
CA ALA A 64 17.88 -3.43 -6.38
C ALA A 64 16.96 -4.55 -6.87
N ALA A 65 17.49 -5.46 -7.69
CA ALA A 65 16.74 -6.51 -8.38
C ALA A 65 15.44 -5.96 -9.04
N PRO A 66 15.57 -5.03 -10.02
CA PRO A 66 14.42 -4.43 -10.68
C PRO A 66 13.59 -5.51 -11.39
N LEU A 67 12.27 -5.32 -11.42
CA LEU A 67 11.34 -6.28 -12.00
C LEU A 67 10.27 -5.57 -12.81
N THR A 68 9.91 -6.17 -13.95
CA THR A 68 8.75 -5.72 -14.74
C THR A 68 7.51 -6.52 -14.32
N VAL A 69 6.47 -5.82 -13.85
CA VAL A 69 5.19 -6.39 -13.43
C VAL A 69 4.08 -5.63 -14.14
N ALA A 70 3.16 -6.33 -14.81
CA ALA A 70 2.07 -5.74 -15.58
C ALA A 70 2.53 -4.60 -16.53
N GLY A 71 3.69 -4.75 -17.16
CA GLY A 71 4.29 -3.76 -18.06
C GLY A 71 5.01 -2.59 -17.38
N LEU A 72 5.00 -2.50 -16.05
CA LEU A 72 5.65 -1.44 -15.27
C LEU A 72 6.99 -1.93 -14.72
N ARG A 73 8.05 -1.10 -14.86
CA ARG A 73 9.38 -1.40 -14.33
C ARG A 73 9.55 -0.86 -12.92
N PHE A 74 9.54 -1.76 -11.94
CA PHE A 74 9.76 -1.43 -10.53
C PHE A 74 11.26 -1.42 -10.23
N PRO A 75 11.81 -0.34 -9.62
CA PRO A 75 13.24 -0.24 -9.32
C PRO A 75 13.69 -1.19 -8.21
N ASN A 76 12.78 -1.56 -7.31
CA ASN A 76 12.94 -2.63 -6.33
C ASN A 76 11.56 -3.22 -5.99
N ARG A 77 11.55 -4.32 -5.23
CA ARG A 77 10.34 -5.10 -4.96
C ARG A 77 9.51 -4.59 -3.79
N VAL A 78 9.94 -3.52 -3.10
CA VAL A 78 9.33 -3.06 -1.82
C VAL A 78 8.55 -1.78 -2.03
N GLY A 79 7.29 -1.79 -1.65
CA GLY A 79 6.39 -0.63 -1.73
C GLY A 79 5.73 -0.25 -0.43
N LEU A 80 5.15 0.95 -0.43
CA LEU A 80 4.27 1.42 0.61
C LEU A 80 2.83 1.01 0.28
N ALA A 81 2.15 0.36 1.24
CA ALA A 81 0.73 0.02 1.08
C ALA A 81 -0.18 1.24 1.22
N ALA A 82 -1.30 1.23 0.51
CA ALA A 82 -2.35 2.24 0.65
C ALA A 82 -2.85 2.40 2.09
N GLY A 83 -3.23 3.61 2.44
CA GLY A 83 -3.78 3.99 3.74
C GLY A 83 -2.82 4.77 4.62
N LEU A 84 -1.52 4.80 4.36
CA LEU A 84 -0.57 5.62 5.09
C LEU A 84 -0.52 7.05 4.51
N ASP A 85 -0.40 7.21 3.21
CA ASP A 85 -0.61 8.49 2.51
C ASP A 85 -1.96 8.48 1.79
N LYS A 86 -3.03 8.80 2.53
CA LYS A 86 -4.39 8.74 1.97
C LYS A 86 -4.68 9.82 0.94
N ALA A 87 -3.98 10.94 1.05
CA ALA A 87 -4.24 12.12 0.24
C ALA A 87 -3.22 12.33 -0.90
N GLY A 88 -2.16 11.52 -0.96
CA GLY A 88 -1.08 11.69 -1.95
C GLY A 88 -0.15 12.89 -1.68
N GLU A 89 -0.07 13.33 -0.43
CA GLU A 89 0.68 14.51 -0.03
C GLU A 89 2.18 14.26 0.23
N CYS A 90 2.57 13.00 0.44
CA CYS A 90 3.89 12.63 0.94
C CYS A 90 4.63 11.61 0.06
N VAL A 91 4.23 11.44 -1.20
CA VAL A 91 4.82 10.47 -2.14
C VAL A 91 6.34 10.60 -2.22
N ASP A 92 6.86 11.82 -2.38
CA ASP A 92 8.31 12.08 -2.43
C ASP A 92 9.03 11.74 -1.12
N GLY A 93 8.37 11.99 0.03
CA GLY A 93 8.90 11.68 1.35
C GLY A 93 9.08 10.17 1.54
N PHE A 94 8.10 9.38 1.15
CA PHE A 94 8.21 7.91 1.19
C PHE A 94 9.19 7.38 0.15
N GLY A 95 9.17 7.93 -1.06
CA GLY A 95 10.15 7.59 -2.10
C GLY A 95 11.60 7.80 -1.65
N ALA A 96 11.87 8.91 -0.98
CA ALA A 96 13.20 9.22 -0.43
C ALA A 96 13.66 8.23 0.67
N MET A 97 12.73 7.49 1.30
CA MET A 97 13.04 6.42 2.25
C MET A 97 13.42 5.09 1.59
N GLY A 98 13.35 5.00 0.25
CA GLY A 98 13.81 3.83 -0.52
C GLY A 98 12.70 2.93 -1.06
N PHE A 99 11.41 3.28 -0.89
CA PHE A 99 10.33 2.54 -1.51
C PHE A 99 10.42 2.59 -3.04
N GLY A 100 10.35 1.43 -3.71
CA GLY A 100 10.32 1.33 -5.17
C GLY A 100 8.97 1.70 -5.77
N HIS A 101 7.90 1.57 -4.98
CA HIS A 101 6.57 2.04 -5.33
C HIS A 101 5.82 2.55 -4.09
N VAL A 102 4.93 3.50 -4.32
CA VAL A 102 4.08 4.08 -3.27
C VAL A 102 2.63 3.95 -3.72
N GLU A 103 1.79 3.32 -2.90
CA GLU A 103 0.35 3.27 -3.15
C GLU A 103 -0.36 4.24 -2.21
N ILE A 104 -0.99 5.27 -2.79
CA ILE A 104 -1.78 6.27 -2.06
C ILE A 104 -3.25 5.90 -2.00
N GLY A 105 -4.02 6.60 -1.19
CA GLY A 105 -5.46 6.37 -1.01
C GLY A 105 -5.73 5.47 0.21
N THR A 106 -6.92 4.89 0.33
CA THR A 106 -7.97 4.77 -0.68
C THR A 106 -8.62 6.12 -0.95
N LEU A 107 -8.73 6.49 -2.21
CA LEU A 107 -9.47 7.66 -2.66
C LEU A 107 -10.86 7.24 -3.13
N THR A 108 -11.86 8.04 -2.79
CA THR A 108 -13.23 7.88 -3.29
C THR A 108 -13.55 9.01 -4.28
N PRO A 109 -14.57 8.89 -5.13
CA PRO A 109 -14.93 9.97 -6.05
C PRO A 109 -15.10 11.31 -5.36
N ARG A 110 -15.82 11.34 -4.24
CA ARG A 110 -16.03 12.52 -3.40
C ARG A 110 -15.24 12.39 -2.10
N ALA A 111 -14.82 13.53 -1.52
CA ALA A 111 -14.25 13.57 -0.19
C ALA A 111 -15.21 12.97 0.86
N GLN A 112 -14.65 12.30 1.86
CA GLN A 112 -15.43 11.82 3.00
C GLN A 112 -14.61 11.77 4.29
N PRO A 113 -15.25 12.01 5.46
CA PRO A 113 -14.55 12.08 6.74
C PRO A 113 -14.11 10.72 7.30
N GLY A 114 -14.70 9.62 6.78
CA GLY A 114 -14.57 8.28 7.36
C GLY A 114 -15.37 8.10 8.65
N ASN A 115 -15.06 7.02 9.38
CA ASN A 115 -15.76 6.66 10.60
C ASN A 115 -15.44 7.62 11.76
N PRO A 116 -16.32 7.72 12.80
CA PRO A 116 -16.06 8.50 14.01
C PRO A 116 -14.76 8.10 14.71
N ARG A 117 -14.12 9.06 15.37
CA ARG A 117 -12.94 8.84 16.23
C ARG A 117 -13.36 8.43 17.64
N PRO A 118 -12.52 7.64 18.38
CA PRO A 118 -11.23 7.07 17.97
C PRO A 118 -11.42 5.87 17.03
N ARG A 119 -10.52 5.74 16.04
CA ARG A 119 -10.63 4.75 14.96
C ARG A 119 -9.31 4.11 14.56
N LEU A 120 -8.24 4.39 15.31
CA LEU A 120 -6.91 3.83 15.10
C LEU A 120 -6.30 3.49 16.47
N PHE A 121 -5.94 2.21 16.67
CA PHE A 121 -5.49 1.68 17.95
C PHE A 121 -4.20 0.90 17.76
N ARG A 122 -3.17 1.24 18.56
CA ARG A 122 -1.90 0.51 18.60
C ARG A 122 -1.94 -0.57 19.68
N LEU A 123 -1.51 -1.76 19.34
CA LEU A 123 -1.22 -2.87 20.24
C LEU A 123 0.30 -2.99 20.27
N VAL A 124 0.94 -2.23 21.15
CA VAL A 124 2.39 -1.96 21.10
C VAL A 124 3.20 -3.23 21.31
N GLU A 125 2.84 -4.05 22.29
CA GLU A 125 3.55 -5.30 22.62
C GLU A 125 3.44 -6.35 21.51
N GLN A 126 2.32 -6.33 20.76
CA GLN A 126 2.06 -7.21 19.64
C GLN A 126 2.55 -6.63 18.31
N GLU A 127 3.19 -5.46 18.31
CA GLU A 127 3.58 -4.73 17.09
C GLU A 127 2.46 -4.69 16.05
N ALA A 128 1.24 -4.35 16.52
CA ALA A 128 0.01 -4.43 15.73
C ALA A 128 -0.79 -3.13 15.77
N ILE A 129 -1.71 -3.00 14.81
CA ILE A 129 -2.66 -1.90 14.72
C ILE A 129 -4.03 -2.45 14.38
N ILE A 130 -5.06 -1.99 15.12
CA ILE A 130 -6.45 -2.15 14.74
C ILE A 130 -6.96 -0.80 14.21
N ASN A 131 -7.60 -0.82 13.06
CA ASN A 131 -8.17 0.39 12.47
C ASN A 131 -9.59 0.16 11.93
N ARG A 132 -10.40 1.22 12.06
CA ARG A 132 -11.73 1.35 11.45
C ARG A 132 -11.88 2.69 10.75
N MET A 133 -10.92 3.03 9.88
CA MET A 133 -10.80 4.37 9.29
C MET A 133 -11.99 4.76 8.42
N GLY A 134 -12.58 3.83 7.64
CA GLY A 134 -13.75 4.10 6.80
C GLY A 134 -13.46 4.97 5.59
N PHE A 135 -12.27 4.83 4.98
CA PHE A 135 -11.83 5.56 3.81
C PHE A 135 -11.91 7.10 3.96
N ASN A 136 -11.42 7.64 5.09
CA ASN A 136 -11.27 9.08 5.22
C ASN A 136 -10.26 9.59 4.19
N ASN A 137 -10.70 10.45 3.27
CA ASN A 137 -9.89 10.94 2.17
C ASN A 137 -10.46 12.24 1.57
N PRO A 138 -9.65 13.03 0.83
CA PRO A 138 -10.09 14.30 0.25
C PRO A 138 -10.85 14.17 -1.09
N GLY A 139 -11.01 12.95 -1.61
CA GLY A 139 -11.55 12.69 -2.94
C GLY A 139 -10.47 12.60 -4.02
N ILE A 140 -10.85 12.01 -5.17
CA ILE A 140 -9.90 11.71 -6.26
C ILE A 140 -9.29 12.98 -6.88
N ILE A 141 -10.06 14.07 -6.96
CA ILE A 141 -9.61 15.34 -7.58
C ILE A 141 -8.50 15.97 -6.72
N GLU A 142 -8.70 16.05 -5.41
CA GLU A 142 -7.69 16.62 -4.51
C GLU A 142 -6.49 15.70 -4.35
N GLY A 143 -6.69 14.38 -4.33
CA GLY A 143 -5.60 13.40 -4.36
C GLY A 143 -4.69 13.58 -5.58
N ARG A 144 -5.28 13.82 -6.77
CA ARG A 144 -4.55 14.18 -7.99
C ARG A 144 -3.75 15.47 -7.82
N ALA A 145 -4.38 16.53 -7.31
CA ALA A 145 -3.72 17.82 -7.11
C ALA A 145 -2.53 17.70 -6.16
N ASN A 146 -2.66 16.94 -5.07
CA ASN A 146 -1.60 16.73 -4.09
C ASN A 146 -0.40 15.95 -4.63
N ALA A 147 -0.64 14.99 -5.55
CA ALA A 147 0.41 14.17 -6.15
C ALA A 147 0.99 14.74 -7.45
N SER A 148 0.45 15.87 -7.96
CA SER A 148 0.80 16.41 -9.27
C SER A 148 2.23 16.94 -9.38
N ASP A 149 2.79 17.43 -8.28
CA ASP A 149 4.14 17.99 -8.19
C ASP A 149 5.19 16.97 -7.69
N ARG A 150 4.84 15.67 -7.72
CA ARG A 150 5.76 14.63 -7.28
C ARG A 150 6.99 14.58 -8.18
N THR A 151 8.14 14.37 -7.57
CA THR A 151 9.43 14.12 -8.23
C THR A 151 9.91 12.68 -8.05
N PHE A 152 9.14 11.89 -7.32
CA PHE A 152 9.42 10.47 -7.05
C PHE A 152 9.58 9.68 -8.37
N PRO A 153 10.76 9.05 -8.61
CA PRO A 153 11.04 8.35 -9.87
C PRO A 153 10.51 6.90 -9.89
N GLY A 154 9.98 6.41 -8.77
CA GLY A 154 9.39 5.07 -8.67
C GLY A 154 7.94 5.05 -9.14
N ILE A 155 7.28 3.92 -8.93
CA ILE A 155 5.92 3.66 -9.38
C ILE A 155 4.89 4.21 -8.40
N LEU A 156 3.91 4.95 -8.89
CA LEU A 156 2.78 5.46 -8.12
C LEU A 156 1.52 4.63 -8.38
N GLY A 157 1.06 3.90 -7.35
CA GLY A 157 -0.25 3.27 -7.33
C GLY A 157 -1.32 4.19 -6.73
N VAL A 158 -2.51 4.13 -7.30
CA VAL A 158 -3.69 4.84 -6.75
C VAL A 158 -4.75 3.83 -6.36
N ASN A 159 -4.97 3.73 -5.06
CA ASN A 159 -6.00 2.85 -4.50
C ASN A 159 -7.34 3.60 -4.52
N ILE A 160 -8.35 3.01 -5.13
CA ILE A 160 -9.69 3.58 -5.26
C ILE A 160 -10.75 2.73 -4.55
N GLY A 161 -11.79 3.39 -4.07
CA GLY A 161 -12.91 2.76 -3.40
C GLY A 161 -14.22 3.51 -3.62
N LYS A 162 -15.34 2.87 -3.29
CA LYS A 162 -16.64 3.54 -3.33
C LYS A 162 -16.83 4.47 -2.12
N ASN A 163 -17.63 5.52 -2.28
CA ASN A 163 -18.09 6.36 -1.18
C ASN A 163 -18.95 5.56 -0.18
N PHE A 164 -18.96 6.02 1.06
CA PHE A 164 -19.69 5.37 2.15
C PHE A 164 -21.19 5.27 1.88
N ASP A 165 -21.78 6.34 1.35
CA ASP A 165 -23.21 6.49 1.06
C ASP A 165 -23.63 5.88 -0.29
N THR A 166 -22.71 5.42 -1.12
CA THR A 166 -23.02 4.70 -2.37
C THR A 166 -23.41 3.25 -2.04
N PRO A 167 -24.62 2.80 -2.41
CA PRO A 167 -25.02 1.41 -2.21
C PRO A 167 -24.20 0.46 -3.10
N ASN A 168 -24.12 -0.83 -2.73
CA ASN A 168 -23.28 -1.79 -3.47
C ASN A 168 -23.72 -1.99 -4.90
N GLU A 169 -25.00 -1.89 -5.19
CA GLU A 169 -25.59 -2.00 -6.53
C GLU A 169 -25.09 -0.91 -7.48
N LYS A 170 -24.64 0.23 -6.92
CA LYS A 170 -24.04 1.37 -7.65
C LYS A 170 -22.54 1.48 -7.48
N ALA A 171 -21.90 0.52 -6.80
CA ALA A 171 -20.47 0.58 -6.53
C ALA A 171 -19.63 0.74 -7.80
N ALA A 172 -20.01 0.10 -8.89
CA ALA A 172 -19.32 0.18 -10.18
C ALA A 172 -19.21 1.64 -10.69
N GLU A 173 -20.22 2.49 -10.46
CA GLU A 173 -20.19 3.90 -10.85
C GLU A 173 -19.05 4.64 -10.16
N ASP A 174 -18.89 4.44 -8.85
CA ASP A 174 -17.82 5.06 -8.06
C ASP A 174 -16.42 4.56 -8.48
N TYR A 175 -16.28 3.26 -8.75
CA TYR A 175 -15.02 2.71 -9.24
C TYR A 175 -14.66 3.22 -10.63
N LEU A 176 -15.63 3.41 -11.53
CA LEU A 176 -15.43 4.05 -12.84
C LEU A 176 -14.98 5.51 -12.69
N LEU A 177 -15.62 6.28 -11.81
CA LEU A 177 -15.21 7.66 -11.52
C LEU A 177 -13.80 7.70 -10.94
N GLY A 178 -13.45 6.79 -10.03
CA GLY A 178 -12.12 6.64 -9.48
C GLY A 178 -11.08 6.28 -10.55
N LEU A 179 -11.38 5.33 -11.43
CA LEU A 179 -10.50 4.90 -12.53
C LEU A 179 -10.23 6.05 -13.50
N ARG A 180 -11.29 6.74 -13.96
CA ARG A 180 -11.16 7.93 -14.82
C ARG A 180 -10.34 9.03 -14.17
N GLY A 181 -10.60 9.29 -12.88
CA GLY A 181 -9.91 10.34 -12.13
C GLY A 181 -8.44 10.03 -11.84
N ALA A 182 -8.04 8.75 -11.87
CA ALA A 182 -6.66 8.31 -11.64
C ALA A 182 -5.85 8.16 -12.95
N TRP A 183 -6.49 8.03 -14.10
CA TRP A 183 -5.93 7.49 -15.33
C TRP A 183 -4.67 8.18 -15.85
N ASP A 184 -4.63 9.49 -15.83
CA ASP A 184 -3.57 10.29 -16.45
C ASP A 184 -2.35 10.53 -15.54
N TRP A 185 -2.43 10.15 -14.26
CA TRP A 185 -1.36 10.41 -13.29
C TRP A 185 -0.94 9.20 -12.43
N ALA A 186 -1.75 8.13 -12.39
CA ALA A 186 -1.38 6.87 -11.74
C ALA A 186 -0.55 6.00 -12.69
N ASP A 187 0.42 5.24 -12.16
CA ASP A 187 1.10 4.20 -12.93
C ASP A 187 0.31 2.89 -12.92
N TYR A 188 -0.37 2.57 -11.80
CA TYR A 188 -1.39 1.52 -11.73
C TYR A 188 -2.56 1.97 -10.82
N VAL A 189 -3.70 1.33 -10.97
CA VAL A 189 -4.87 1.56 -10.13
C VAL A 189 -5.20 0.30 -9.34
N THR A 190 -5.47 0.43 -8.04
CA THR A 190 -5.94 -0.66 -7.19
C THR A 190 -7.39 -0.49 -6.83
N VAL A 191 -8.22 -1.45 -7.17
CA VAL A 191 -9.63 -1.53 -6.78
C VAL A 191 -9.71 -2.22 -5.41
N ASN A 192 -10.11 -1.47 -4.38
CA ASN A 192 -10.16 -1.98 -3.01
C ASN A 192 -11.53 -2.56 -2.68
N LEU A 193 -11.65 -3.88 -2.69
CA LEU A 193 -12.89 -4.61 -2.34
C LEU A 193 -12.85 -5.20 -0.93
N SER A 194 -11.77 -4.98 -0.17
CA SER A 194 -11.42 -5.80 0.98
C SER A 194 -11.47 -5.08 2.34
N SER A 195 -11.82 -3.79 2.37
CA SER A 195 -11.90 -3.07 3.65
C SER A 195 -13.02 -3.64 4.52
N PRO A 196 -12.72 -4.03 5.78
CA PRO A 196 -13.75 -4.47 6.71
C PRO A 196 -14.55 -3.30 7.32
N ASN A 197 -14.14 -2.06 7.01
CA ASN A 197 -14.60 -0.85 7.68
C ASN A 197 -15.65 -0.07 6.87
N THR A 198 -16.05 -0.59 5.72
CA THR A 198 -17.11 -0.07 4.84
C THR A 198 -18.19 -1.14 4.73
N LYS A 199 -19.42 -0.79 5.14
CA LYS A 199 -20.54 -1.74 5.19
C LYS A 199 -20.75 -2.42 3.82
N GLY A 200 -20.80 -3.74 3.82
CA GLY A 200 -21.10 -4.56 2.64
C GLY A 200 -20.01 -4.54 1.56
N LEU A 201 -18.89 -3.82 1.73
CA LEU A 201 -17.87 -3.73 0.68
C LEU A 201 -17.30 -5.09 0.30
N ARG A 202 -17.11 -5.98 1.29
CA ARG A 202 -16.58 -7.32 1.07
C ARG A 202 -17.52 -8.23 0.28
N ASP A 203 -18.81 -7.88 0.20
CA ASP A 203 -19.78 -8.62 -0.63
C ASP A 203 -19.46 -8.49 -2.13
N LEU A 204 -18.75 -7.43 -2.52
CA LEU A 204 -18.24 -7.26 -3.88
C LEU A 204 -17.14 -8.27 -4.25
N GLN A 205 -16.61 -9.04 -3.28
CA GLN A 205 -15.71 -10.16 -3.54
C GLN A 205 -16.47 -11.46 -3.89
N GLN A 206 -17.80 -11.51 -3.79
CA GLN A 206 -18.56 -12.64 -4.32
C GLN A 206 -18.32 -12.75 -5.83
N GLU A 207 -18.15 -13.98 -6.35
CA GLU A 207 -17.67 -14.23 -7.72
C GLU A 207 -18.47 -13.47 -8.77
N GLU A 208 -19.81 -13.48 -8.68
CA GLU A 208 -20.66 -12.84 -9.68
C GLU A 208 -20.52 -11.30 -9.64
N SER A 209 -20.57 -10.71 -8.45
CA SER A 209 -20.41 -9.27 -8.26
C SER A 209 -19.01 -8.81 -8.69
N CYS A 210 -17.99 -9.58 -8.34
CA CYS A 210 -16.60 -9.31 -8.70
C CYS A 210 -16.40 -9.41 -10.23
N ARG A 211 -16.98 -10.43 -10.89
CA ARG A 211 -16.97 -10.60 -12.34
C ARG A 211 -17.61 -9.43 -13.07
N ALA A 212 -18.79 -9.02 -12.64
CA ALA A 212 -19.50 -7.90 -13.24
C ALA A 212 -18.67 -6.61 -13.12
N LEU A 213 -18.07 -6.35 -11.96
CA LEU A 213 -17.23 -5.19 -11.73
C LEU A 213 -15.95 -5.24 -12.60
N ILE A 214 -15.23 -6.37 -12.66
CA ILE A 214 -14.02 -6.51 -13.48
C ILE A 214 -14.33 -6.22 -14.95
N ARG A 215 -15.41 -6.80 -15.49
CA ARG A 215 -15.81 -6.56 -16.88
C ARG A 215 -16.14 -5.10 -17.16
N THR A 216 -16.82 -4.44 -16.23
CA THR A 216 -17.13 -3.02 -16.33
C THR A 216 -15.86 -2.17 -16.34
N LEU A 217 -14.91 -2.47 -15.44
CA LEU A 217 -13.61 -1.78 -15.38
C LEU A 217 -12.76 -2.02 -16.62
N HIS A 218 -12.71 -3.25 -17.14
CA HIS A 218 -11.97 -3.58 -18.37
C HIS A 218 -12.55 -2.89 -19.61
N ALA A 219 -13.88 -2.76 -19.68
CA ALA A 219 -14.51 -2.02 -20.78
C ALA A 219 -14.08 -0.54 -20.76
N GLU A 220 -14.10 0.08 -19.59
CA GLU A 220 -13.66 1.46 -19.42
C GLU A 220 -12.16 1.63 -19.63
N GLN A 221 -11.36 0.70 -19.14
CA GLN A 221 -9.89 0.69 -19.31
C GLN A 221 -9.51 0.72 -20.80
N LYS A 222 -10.21 -0.05 -21.65
CA LYS A 222 -10.00 -0.05 -23.11
C LYS A 222 -10.32 1.32 -23.72
N VAL A 223 -11.43 1.95 -23.31
CA VAL A 223 -11.81 3.28 -23.79
C VAL A 223 -10.76 4.32 -23.40
N LEU A 224 -10.35 4.34 -22.12
CA LEU A 224 -9.34 5.26 -21.62
C LEU A 224 -7.98 5.03 -22.27
N ALA A 225 -7.59 3.78 -22.47
CA ALA A 225 -6.32 3.45 -23.13
C ALA A 225 -6.26 3.98 -24.56
N GLN A 226 -7.36 3.89 -25.29
CA GLN A 226 -7.45 4.45 -26.66
C GLN A 226 -7.46 5.99 -26.64
N GLN A 227 -8.18 6.61 -25.73
CA GLN A 227 -8.26 8.07 -25.61
C GLN A 227 -6.93 8.71 -25.21
N HIS A 228 -6.22 8.10 -24.27
CA HIS A 228 -5.00 8.67 -23.68
C HIS A 228 -3.71 8.08 -24.28
N GLN A 229 -3.81 7.12 -25.22
CA GLN A 229 -2.65 6.40 -25.81
C GLN A 229 -1.73 5.83 -24.73
N ARG A 230 -2.31 5.39 -23.61
CA ARG A 230 -1.62 4.90 -22.43
C ARG A 230 -2.40 3.75 -21.81
N HIS A 231 -1.69 2.69 -21.41
CA HIS A 231 -2.26 1.63 -20.60
C HIS A 231 -1.93 1.84 -19.12
N VAL A 232 -2.93 1.71 -18.24
CA VAL A 232 -2.78 1.75 -16.79
C VAL A 232 -3.32 0.43 -16.24
N PRO A 233 -2.47 -0.45 -15.68
CA PRO A 233 -2.91 -1.73 -15.15
C PRO A 233 -3.87 -1.56 -13.96
N VAL A 234 -4.86 -2.45 -13.87
CA VAL A 234 -5.84 -2.49 -12.79
C VAL A 234 -5.61 -3.72 -11.92
N PHE A 235 -5.34 -3.50 -10.63
CA PHE A 235 -5.16 -4.53 -9.62
C PHE A 235 -6.37 -4.58 -8.70
N ILE A 236 -6.64 -5.75 -8.12
CA ILE A 236 -7.68 -5.92 -7.09
C ILE A 236 -7.02 -6.26 -5.75
N LYS A 237 -7.43 -5.55 -4.68
CA LYS A 237 -6.97 -5.85 -3.32
C LYS A 237 -8.02 -6.65 -2.56
N ILE A 238 -7.62 -7.84 -2.09
CA ILE A 238 -8.49 -8.82 -1.46
C ILE A 238 -8.24 -9.01 0.04
N SER A 239 -9.24 -9.60 0.72
CA SER A 239 -9.21 -9.87 2.15
C SER A 239 -8.43 -11.16 2.48
N PRO A 240 -7.72 -11.22 3.63
CA PRO A 240 -7.14 -12.46 4.14
C PRO A 240 -8.17 -13.39 4.79
N ASP A 241 -9.41 -12.95 4.91
CA ASP A 241 -10.50 -13.66 5.60
C ASP A 241 -11.43 -14.39 4.62
N LEU A 242 -10.98 -14.59 3.37
CA LEU A 242 -11.70 -15.40 2.40
C LEU A 242 -11.57 -16.88 2.74
N GLU A 243 -12.68 -17.59 2.74
CA GLU A 243 -12.70 -19.04 2.85
C GLU A 243 -11.98 -19.70 1.65
N PRO A 244 -11.37 -20.89 1.83
CA PRO A 244 -10.57 -21.54 0.79
C PRO A 244 -11.29 -21.68 -0.55
N ASP A 245 -12.52 -22.19 -0.56
CA ASP A 245 -13.31 -22.40 -1.79
C ASP A 245 -13.61 -21.07 -2.49
N HIS A 246 -13.93 -20.04 -1.73
CA HIS A 246 -14.19 -18.70 -2.26
C HIS A 246 -12.91 -18.10 -2.84
N ARG A 247 -11.75 -18.22 -2.17
CA ARG A 247 -10.46 -17.77 -2.69
C ARG A 247 -10.14 -18.47 -4.01
N GLN A 248 -10.34 -19.79 -4.09
CA GLN A 248 -10.12 -20.56 -5.30
C GLN A 248 -11.05 -20.11 -6.44
N GLY A 249 -12.32 -19.87 -6.15
CA GLY A 249 -13.27 -19.33 -7.12
C GLY A 249 -12.82 -17.97 -7.67
N LEU A 250 -12.39 -17.07 -6.80
CA LEU A 250 -11.86 -15.76 -7.21
C LEU A 250 -10.55 -15.89 -8.01
N ALA A 251 -9.65 -16.78 -7.65
CA ALA A 251 -8.41 -17.01 -8.41
C ALA A 251 -8.72 -17.44 -9.84
N ARG A 252 -9.62 -18.42 -10.02
CA ARG A 252 -10.10 -18.83 -11.36
C ARG A 252 -10.75 -17.67 -12.12
N LEU A 253 -11.58 -16.88 -11.44
CA LEU A 253 -12.24 -15.71 -12.00
C LEU A 253 -11.21 -14.69 -12.52
N PHE A 254 -10.18 -14.37 -11.74
CA PHE A 254 -9.15 -13.42 -12.10
C PHE A 254 -8.37 -13.86 -13.35
N VAL A 255 -8.08 -15.15 -13.47
CA VAL A 255 -7.44 -15.73 -14.66
C VAL A 255 -8.36 -15.63 -15.89
N ILE A 256 -9.64 -16.05 -15.76
CA ILE A 256 -10.61 -16.02 -16.85
C ILE A 256 -10.85 -14.59 -17.35
N GLU A 257 -11.03 -13.64 -16.45
CA GLU A 257 -11.26 -12.25 -16.80
C GLU A 257 -9.96 -11.48 -17.11
N LYS A 258 -8.78 -12.14 -17.08
CA LYS A 258 -7.47 -11.57 -17.41
C LYS A 258 -7.14 -10.32 -16.56
N LEU A 259 -7.36 -10.43 -15.25
CA LEU A 259 -6.94 -9.39 -14.32
C LEU A 259 -5.41 -9.20 -14.40
N GLU A 260 -4.92 -7.99 -14.22
CA GLU A 260 -3.49 -7.68 -14.43
C GLU A 260 -2.62 -7.82 -13.17
N GLY A 261 -3.27 -7.99 -11.99
CA GLY A 261 -2.59 -8.28 -10.74
C GLY A 261 -3.52 -8.27 -9.54
N VAL A 262 -3.05 -8.85 -8.45
CA VAL A 262 -3.80 -8.92 -7.19
C VAL A 262 -2.92 -8.50 -6.02
N ILE A 263 -3.50 -7.74 -5.07
CA ILE A 263 -2.83 -7.40 -3.81
C ILE A 263 -3.41 -8.27 -2.70
N ALA A 264 -2.59 -9.11 -2.13
CA ALA A 264 -2.91 -10.02 -1.04
C ALA A 264 -1.95 -9.74 0.15
N THR A 265 -2.42 -9.17 1.29
CA THR A 265 -3.82 -8.99 1.65
C THR A 265 -4.11 -7.61 2.26
N ASN A 266 -5.39 -7.33 2.51
CA ASN A 266 -5.81 -6.27 3.42
C ASN A 266 -5.65 -6.74 4.90
N THR A 267 -6.24 -6.02 5.84
CA THR A 267 -6.32 -6.35 7.27
C THR A 267 -7.32 -7.48 7.55
N THR A 268 -7.11 -8.21 8.67
CA THR A 268 -7.98 -9.30 9.11
C THR A 268 -8.96 -8.89 10.21
N LEU A 269 -10.10 -9.57 10.29
CA LEU A 269 -11.01 -9.51 11.44
C LEU A 269 -10.63 -10.49 12.55
N SER A 270 -9.74 -11.46 12.31
CA SER A 270 -9.19 -12.34 13.35
C SER A 270 -8.48 -11.52 14.44
N ARG A 271 -8.54 -12.02 15.66
CA ARG A 271 -7.85 -11.47 16.83
C ARG A 271 -6.79 -12.42 17.38
N GLU A 272 -6.44 -13.45 16.63
CA GLU A 272 -5.37 -14.40 16.99
C GLU A 272 -4.09 -13.64 17.35
N ASN A 273 -3.42 -14.12 18.40
CA ASN A 273 -2.19 -13.53 18.95
C ASN A 273 -2.34 -12.10 19.48
N THR A 274 -3.56 -11.69 19.84
CA THR A 274 -3.82 -10.37 20.48
C THR A 274 -4.62 -10.48 21.78
N GLU A 275 -4.81 -11.69 22.29
CA GLU A 275 -5.58 -11.98 23.50
C GLU A 275 -4.98 -11.25 24.71
N GLY A 276 -5.83 -10.57 25.47
CA GLY A 276 -5.42 -9.80 26.65
C GLY A 276 -4.71 -8.47 26.36
N ALA A 277 -4.37 -8.17 25.10
CA ALA A 277 -3.76 -6.90 24.74
C ALA A 277 -4.77 -5.75 24.89
N ARG A 278 -4.28 -4.58 25.32
CA ARG A 278 -5.06 -3.36 25.34
C ARG A 278 -5.61 -3.08 23.93
N HIS A 279 -6.89 -2.81 23.84
CA HIS A 279 -7.60 -2.57 22.57
C HIS A 279 -7.83 -3.81 21.67
N SER A 280 -7.51 -5.03 22.10
CA SER A 280 -7.72 -6.24 21.30
C SER A 280 -9.19 -6.48 20.93
N THR A 281 -10.13 -5.97 21.72
CA THR A 281 -11.58 -6.10 21.49
C THR A 281 -12.18 -5.01 20.60
N GLU A 282 -11.37 -4.04 20.18
CA GLU A 282 -11.85 -2.97 19.30
C GLU A 282 -12.29 -3.52 17.93
N ALA A 283 -13.39 -2.99 17.42
CA ALA A 283 -13.85 -3.30 16.07
C ALA A 283 -12.90 -2.71 15.03
N GLY A 284 -12.74 -3.40 13.90
CA GLY A 284 -11.91 -2.95 12.79
C GLY A 284 -10.94 -4.03 12.28
N GLY A 285 -10.12 -3.68 11.32
CA GLY A 285 -9.12 -4.58 10.74
C GLY A 285 -7.82 -4.58 11.52
N LEU A 286 -7.29 -5.75 11.85
CA LEU A 286 -6.02 -5.99 12.51
C LEU A 286 -4.90 -6.14 11.48
N SER A 287 -3.76 -5.48 11.71
CA SER A 287 -2.53 -5.52 10.92
C SER A 287 -1.30 -5.62 11.81
N GLY A 288 -0.14 -5.88 11.23
CA GLY A 288 1.13 -6.01 11.97
C GLY A 288 1.51 -7.47 12.19
N ALA A 289 2.37 -7.73 13.17
CA ALA A 289 2.96 -9.05 13.40
C ALA A 289 1.94 -10.20 13.52
N PRO A 290 0.76 -10.04 14.17
CA PRO A 290 -0.22 -11.10 14.25
C PRO A 290 -0.77 -11.59 12.90
N LEU A 291 -0.74 -10.72 11.86
CA LEU A 291 -1.21 -11.08 10.52
C LEU A 291 -0.17 -11.83 9.68
N ARG A 292 1.09 -11.90 10.11
CA ARG A 292 2.23 -12.37 9.30
C ARG A 292 2.02 -13.77 8.70
N GLU A 293 1.75 -14.73 9.55
CA GLU A 293 1.63 -16.14 9.14
C GLU A 293 0.40 -16.35 8.25
N LYS A 294 -0.75 -15.82 8.68
CA LYS A 294 -2.00 -15.89 7.91
C LYS A 294 -1.85 -15.29 6.52
N ALA A 295 -1.26 -14.08 6.42
CA ALA A 295 -1.09 -13.42 5.14
C ALA A 295 -0.07 -14.14 4.24
N THR A 296 0.98 -14.72 4.81
CA THR A 296 1.98 -15.48 4.03
C THR A 296 1.39 -16.81 3.50
N ALA A 297 0.68 -17.54 4.34
CA ALA A 297 -0.03 -18.76 3.92
C ALA A 297 -1.12 -18.47 2.87
N PHE A 298 -1.80 -17.32 3.01
CA PHE A 298 -2.78 -16.88 2.02
C PHE A 298 -2.12 -16.61 0.66
N VAL A 299 -0.98 -15.90 0.63
CA VAL A 299 -0.22 -15.64 -0.60
C VAL A 299 0.23 -16.96 -1.24
N ALA A 300 0.77 -17.90 -0.46
CA ALA A 300 1.22 -19.20 -0.98
C ALA A 300 0.07 -19.99 -1.61
N SER A 301 -1.08 -20.03 -0.95
CA SER A 301 -2.27 -20.70 -1.49
C SER A 301 -2.78 -20.02 -2.76
N LEU A 302 -2.86 -18.68 -2.76
CA LEU A 302 -3.30 -17.93 -3.92
C LEU A 302 -2.32 -18.09 -5.11
N ALA A 303 -1.01 -18.07 -4.86
CA ALA A 303 0.00 -18.28 -5.90
C ALA A 303 -0.16 -19.66 -6.58
N LYS A 304 -0.39 -20.69 -5.78
CA LYS A 304 -0.68 -22.04 -6.28
C LYS A 304 -1.95 -22.07 -7.13
N GLU A 305 -3.00 -21.37 -6.71
CA GLU A 305 -4.29 -21.32 -7.41
C GLU A 305 -4.22 -20.51 -8.71
N LEU A 306 -3.37 -19.49 -8.77
CA LEU A 306 -3.14 -18.64 -9.94
C LEU A 306 -2.17 -19.28 -10.95
N ASP A 307 -1.33 -20.22 -10.52
CA ASP A 307 -0.34 -20.91 -11.35
C ASP A 307 0.49 -19.99 -12.28
N GLY A 308 0.92 -18.87 -11.73
CA GLY A 308 1.72 -17.87 -12.46
C GLY A 308 0.95 -17.00 -13.47
N ALA A 309 -0.36 -17.16 -13.59
CA ALA A 309 -1.17 -16.44 -14.60
C ALA A 309 -1.21 -14.91 -14.40
N LEU A 310 -1.07 -14.43 -13.16
CA LEU A 310 -1.00 -13.00 -12.84
C LEU A 310 -0.14 -12.74 -11.60
N PRO A 311 0.47 -11.54 -11.51
CA PRO A 311 1.36 -11.21 -10.40
C PRO A 311 0.60 -10.94 -9.10
N ILE A 312 1.23 -11.29 -7.97
CA ILE A 312 0.76 -10.99 -6.62
C ILE A 312 1.66 -9.92 -6.00
N ILE A 313 1.05 -8.87 -5.43
CA ILE A 313 1.72 -7.97 -4.50
C ILE A 313 1.38 -8.46 -3.08
N GLY A 314 2.39 -8.97 -2.36
CA GLY A 314 2.21 -9.51 -1.01
C GLY A 314 2.18 -8.40 0.04
N ALA A 315 1.12 -8.35 0.87
CA ALA A 315 0.99 -7.39 1.96
C ALA A 315 0.49 -8.06 3.23
N GLY A 316 0.83 -7.47 4.37
CA GLY A 316 0.39 -7.92 5.70
C GLY A 316 1.46 -8.68 6.48
N GLY A 317 1.74 -8.22 7.70
CA GLY A 317 2.62 -8.85 8.66
C GLY A 317 4.12 -8.77 8.36
N ILE A 318 4.56 -7.93 7.45
CA ILE A 318 5.99 -7.76 7.15
C ILE A 318 6.61 -6.85 8.22
N MET A 319 7.42 -7.44 9.11
CA MET A 319 8.08 -6.78 10.23
C MET A 319 9.61 -6.86 10.13
N SER A 320 10.14 -7.61 9.15
CA SER A 320 11.57 -7.82 8.91
C SER A 320 11.85 -8.08 7.43
N GLY A 321 13.12 -8.03 7.02
CA GLY A 321 13.54 -8.43 5.67
C GLY A 321 13.25 -9.90 5.38
N SER A 322 13.38 -10.77 6.38
CA SER A 322 13.03 -12.20 6.25
C SER A 322 11.54 -12.40 6.00
N ASP A 323 10.66 -11.58 6.59
CA ASP A 323 9.23 -11.64 6.31
C ASP A 323 8.92 -11.22 4.85
N ALA A 324 9.64 -10.21 4.34
CA ALA A 324 9.53 -9.80 2.95
C ALA A 324 10.00 -10.91 1.99
N ALA A 325 11.16 -11.51 2.26
CA ALA A 325 11.67 -12.64 1.50
C ALA A 325 10.71 -13.85 1.53
N ALA A 326 10.12 -14.15 2.68
CA ALA A 326 9.10 -15.20 2.82
C ALA A 326 7.85 -14.95 1.96
N LYS A 327 7.43 -13.68 1.76
CA LYS A 327 6.35 -13.34 0.84
C LYS A 327 6.71 -13.64 -0.61
N LEU A 328 7.97 -13.34 -1.03
CA LEU A 328 8.44 -13.68 -2.37
C LEU A 328 8.52 -15.21 -2.56
N GLN A 329 9.04 -15.94 -1.57
CA GLN A 329 9.06 -17.40 -1.59
C GLN A 329 7.66 -18.00 -1.67
N ALA A 330 6.68 -17.34 -1.06
CA ALA A 330 5.26 -17.72 -1.15
C ALA A 330 4.63 -17.42 -2.53
N GLY A 331 5.36 -16.82 -3.46
CA GLY A 331 4.91 -16.54 -4.82
C GLY A 331 4.51 -15.08 -5.10
N ALA A 332 4.75 -14.16 -4.16
CA ALA A 332 4.57 -12.73 -4.46
C ALA A 332 5.68 -12.21 -5.38
N ALA A 333 5.34 -11.37 -6.35
CA ALA A 333 6.31 -10.66 -7.21
C ALA A 333 6.87 -9.41 -6.52
N LEU A 334 6.02 -8.71 -5.76
CA LEU A 334 6.31 -7.48 -5.05
C LEU A 334 5.74 -7.58 -3.62
N VAL A 335 6.21 -6.71 -2.72
CA VAL A 335 5.70 -6.62 -1.34
C VAL A 335 5.31 -5.20 -0.98
N GLN A 336 4.35 -5.04 -0.06
CA GLN A 336 3.94 -3.74 0.48
C GLN A 336 4.02 -3.72 2.00
N LEU A 337 4.66 -2.67 2.55
CA LEU A 337 4.80 -2.40 3.98
C LEU A 337 3.73 -1.41 4.46
N TYR A 338 3.26 -1.58 5.70
CA TYR A 338 2.42 -0.62 6.41
C TYR A 338 2.79 -0.58 7.89
N THR A 339 2.24 -1.49 8.70
CA THR A 339 2.43 -1.52 10.16
C THR A 339 3.89 -1.72 10.55
N GLY A 340 4.61 -2.62 9.88
CA GLY A 340 6.04 -2.81 10.12
C GLY A 340 6.83 -1.53 9.93
N PHE A 341 6.53 -0.74 8.91
CA PHE A 341 7.16 0.55 8.70
C PHE A 341 6.85 1.55 9.84
N ILE A 342 5.64 1.57 10.40
CA ILE A 342 5.29 2.42 11.54
C ILE A 342 6.12 2.04 12.78
N TYR A 343 6.35 0.75 13.03
CA TYR A 343 7.12 0.27 14.18
C TYR A 343 8.63 0.34 13.97
N ARG A 344 9.15 -0.02 12.79
CA ARG A 344 10.56 -0.18 12.49
C ARG A 344 11.18 0.99 11.71
N GLY A 345 10.34 1.86 11.11
CA GLY A 345 10.78 3.03 10.36
C GLY A 345 11.53 2.73 9.06
N PRO A 346 12.33 3.71 8.58
CA PRO A 346 13.03 3.60 7.29
C PRO A 346 14.04 2.45 7.21
N ALA A 347 14.62 2.02 8.33
CA ALA A 347 15.55 0.88 8.38
C ALA A 347 14.90 -0.41 7.84
N LEU A 348 13.60 -0.61 8.12
CA LEU A 348 12.87 -1.77 7.59
C LEU A 348 12.78 -1.76 6.06
N VAL A 349 12.64 -0.58 5.46
CA VAL A 349 12.55 -0.48 3.99
C VAL A 349 13.85 -0.99 3.37
N ARG A 350 15.01 -0.53 3.86
CA ARG A 350 16.32 -0.97 3.40
C ARG A 350 16.52 -2.48 3.62
N GLU A 351 16.25 -2.96 4.81
CA GLU A 351 16.33 -4.39 5.16
C GLU A 351 15.48 -5.26 4.21
N CYS A 352 14.25 -4.84 3.92
CA CYS A 352 13.38 -5.54 2.99
C CYS A 352 13.90 -5.49 1.55
N VAL A 353 14.42 -4.34 1.08
CA VAL A 353 15.00 -4.20 -0.26
C VAL A 353 16.19 -5.14 -0.43
N GLU A 354 17.12 -5.15 0.53
CA GLU A 354 18.28 -6.04 0.52
C GLU A 354 17.88 -7.52 0.53
N SER A 355 16.95 -7.92 1.42
CA SER A 355 16.48 -9.31 1.52
C SER A 355 15.72 -9.77 0.28
N CYS A 356 14.90 -8.88 -0.32
CA CYS A 356 14.20 -9.19 -1.57
C CYS A 356 15.15 -9.32 -2.76
N ALA A 357 16.25 -8.55 -2.79
CA ALA A 357 17.26 -8.67 -3.85
C ALA A 357 17.98 -10.01 -3.78
N VAL A 358 18.44 -10.42 -2.59
CA VAL A 358 19.06 -11.73 -2.37
C VAL A 358 18.11 -12.88 -2.77
N GLN A 359 16.84 -12.80 -2.38
CA GLN A 359 15.85 -13.81 -2.73
C GLN A 359 15.60 -13.89 -4.25
N ALA A 360 15.65 -12.75 -4.95
CA ALA A 360 15.44 -12.70 -6.39
C ALA A 360 16.59 -13.31 -7.20
N GLU A 361 17.81 -13.28 -6.66
CA GLU A 361 18.99 -13.90 -7.28
C GLU A 361 19.03 -15.41 -7.08
N ALA A 362 18.30 -15.92 -6.08
CA ALA A 362 18.22 -17.34 -5.73
C ALA A 362 17.12 -18.12 -6.49
N THR A 363 16.25 -17.41 -7.22
CA THR A 363 15.10 -17.96 -7.97
C THR A 363 15.33 -17.84 -9.47
#